data_274fd403d0de9b6efc935099f3a414a7
#
_entry.id   274fd403d0de9b6efc935099f3a414a7
#
_cell.length_a   1.000
_cell.length_b   1.000
_cell.length_c   1.000
_cell.angle_alpha   90.00
_cell.angle_beta   90.00
_cell.angle_gamma   90.00
#
_symmetry.space_group_name_H-M   'P 1'
#
loop_
_entity.id
_entity.type
_entity.pdbx_description
1 polymer ?
#
loop_
_entity_poly.entity_id
_entity_poly.type
_entity_poly.pdbx_seq_one_letter_code
_entity_poly.pdbx_strand_id
1 'polypeptide(L)'
;MLARAPVSVLSICDHDTLRAYDDLADGGWSTGTPGSAAARPCLLPGVEVTARLPEREIHILGYFPDGLRPGFRAWIDEREADRRARVRAGVAALRNDGIPLRWADFDAEVGGGVPCRSHVARCLVRIGWPRNPETLYSGFMNRSRFAMTEVRTGEVIAAIRDGGGVAVWAHPPEAEVARHGARLVEEGLAGVEVFSPAVRGRRREVALELAQRHGLLLSGGTDSHGGARKRPGWYRVTAGQ
;
A
#
# COMPACT_ATOMS: atom_id res chain seq x y z
N MET A 1 16.28 12.16 0.69
CA MET A 1 16.11 11.05 1.66
C MET A 1 16.39 9.68 1.01
N LEU A 2 15.78 9.35 -0.12
CA LEU A 2 15.94 8.05 -0.81
C LEU A 2 17.39 7.75 -1.20
N ALA A 3 18.13 8.73 -1.72
CA ALA A 3 19.52 8.57 -2.16
C ALA A 3 20.52 8.11 -1.07
N ARG A 4 20.14 8.16 0.20
CA ARG A 4 20.97 7.75 1.35
C ARG A 4 20.35 6.59 2.13
N ALA A 5 19.35 5.91 1.57
CA ALA A 5 18.76 4.75 2.21
C ALA A 5 19.82 3.62 2.26
N PRO A 6 20.00 2.94 3.41
CA PRO A 6 20.99 1.89 3.58
C PRO A 6 20.49 0.55 3.00
N VAL A 7 20.07 0.58 1.74
CA VAL A 7 19.53 -0.58 1.00
C VAL A 7 20.08 -0.56 -0.43
N SER A 8 20.27 -1.71 -1.02
CA SER A 8 20.72 -1.86 -2.42
C SER A 8 19.55 -1.75 -3.40
N VAL A 9 18.36 -2.18 -2.99
CA VAL A 9 17.12 -2.12 -3.76
C VAL A 9 16.05 -1.44 -2.92
N LEU A 10 15.29 -0.54 -3.53
CA LEU A 10 14.19 0.19 -2.92
C LEU A 10 13.00 0.16 -3.84
N SER A 11 11.82 -0.13 -3.30
CA SER A 11 10.55 0.04 -3.99
C SER A 11 9.70 1.09 -3.28
N ILE A 12 9.04 1.92 -4.06
CA ILE A 12 8.02 2.86 -3.57
C ILE A 12 6.67 2.26 -3.97
N CYS A 13 5.87 1.90 -2.98
CA CYS A 13 4.59 1.22 -3.18
C CYS A 13 3.47 2.14 -2.72
N ASP A 14 3.16 3.16 -3.50
CA ASP A 14 2.04 4.05 -3.21
C ASP A 14 0.70 3.34 -3.44
N HIS A 15 -0.32 3.74 -2.68
CA HIS A 15 -1.64 3.16 -2.78
C HIS A 15 -2.32 3.42 -4.13
N ASP A 16 -2.58 2.35 -4.88
CA ASP A 16 -3.34 2.32 -6.13
C ASP A 16 -2.82 3.28 -7.21
N THR A 17 -1.50 3.59 -7.22
CA THR A 17 -0.89 4.50 -8.20
C THR A 17 0.59 4.21 -8.42
N LEU A 18 1.08 4.58 -9.61
CA LEU A 18 2.49 4.52 -10.00
C LEU A 18 3.11 5.92 -10.18
N ARG A 19 2.41 6.98 -9.79
CA ARG A 19 2.83 8.38 -10.08
C ARG A 19 4.19 8.74 -9.49
N ALA A 20 4.57 8.15 -8.34
CA ALA A 20 5.90 8.38 -7.78
C ALA A 20 7.04 8.01 -8.74
N TYR A 21 6.83 7.05 -9.63
CA TYR A 21 7.83 6.66 -10.63
C TYR A 21 7.91 7.64 -11.78
N ASP A 22 6.81 8.29 -12.15
CA ASP A 22 6.79 9.36 -13.16
C ASP A 22 7.59 10.56 -12.63
N ASP A 23 7.31 11.01 -11.39
CA ASP A 23 8.01 12.11 -10.74
C ASP A 23 9.52 11.79 -10.55
N LEU A 24 9.88 10.56 -10.25
CA LEU A 24 11.27 10.14 -10.09
C LEU A 24 12.01 10.06 -11.43
N ALA A 25 11.36 9.59 -12.49
CA ALA A 25 11.93 9.56 -13.83
C ALA A 25 12.29 10.97 -14.31
N ASP A 26 11.40 11.94 -14.09
CA ASP A 26 11.63 13.36 -14.37
C ASP A 26 12.79 13.93 -13.53
N GLY A 27 13.01 13.39 -12.32
CA GLY A 27 14.12 13.70 -11.42
C GLY A 27 15.44 12.95 -11.74
N GLY A 28 15.52 12.23 -12.86
CA GLY A 28 16.71 11.50 -13.31
C GLY A 28 16.99 10.22 -12.55
N TRP A 29 15.98 9.61 -11.92
CA TRP A 29 16.07 8.26 -11.37
C TRP A 29 15.71 7.24 -12.44
N SER A 30 16.52 6.19 -12.55
CA SER A 30 16.23 5.03 -13.42
C SER A 30 15.85 3.81 -12.62
N THR A 31 14.89 3.06 -13.14
CA THR A 31 14.63 1.69 -12.69
C THR A 31 15.70 0.76 -13.30
N GLY A 32 16.22 -0.19 -12.55
CA GLY A 32 17.25 -1.09 -13.06
C GLY A 32 17.54 -2.25 -12.12
N THR A 33 18.34 -3.19 -12.58
CA THR A 33 18.82 -4.34 -11.80
C THR A 33 19.94 -3.94 -10.84
N PRO A 34 19.98 -4.51 -9.61
CA PRO A 34 21.09 -4.31 -8.68
C PRO A 34 22.40 -4.81 -9.28
N GLY A 35 23.46 -4.03 -9.28
CA GLY A 35 24.77 -4.53 -9.75
C GLY A 35 25.84 -3.50 -10.06
N SER A 36 25.51 -2.24 -10.17
CA SER A 36 26.54 -1.20 -10.29
C SER A 36 26.84 -0.61 -8.92
N ALA A 37 28.11 -0.29 -8.65
CA ALA A 37 28.59 0.40 -7.45
C ALA A 37 28.08 1.86 -7.37
N ALA A 38 26.81 2.09 -7.68
CA ALA A 38 26.17 3.40 -7.67
C ALA A 38 25.90 3.81 -6.22
N ALA A 39 26.16 5.06 -5.93
CA ALA A 39 25.90 5.70 -4.62
C ALA A 39 24.40 5.77 -4.24
N ARG A 40 23.52 5.23 -5.06
CA ARG A 40 22.05 5.26 -4.89
C ARG A 40 21.47 3.84 -4.99
N PRO A 41 20.40 3.52 -4.22
CA PRO A 41 19.71 2.25 -4.37
C PRO A 41 19.07 2.13 -5.77
N CYS A 42 19.03 0.90 -6.29
CA CYS A 42 18.24 0.57 -7.48
C CYS A 42 16.76 0.71 -7.16
N LEU A 43 16.01 1.36 -8.01
CA LEU A 43 14.55 1.46 -7.88
C LEU A 43 13.89 0.26 -8.55
N LEU A 44 13.17 -0.52 -7.75
CA LEU A 44 12.28 -1.58 -8.21
C LEU A 44 10.86 -0.99 -8.33
N PRO A 45 10.27 -0.93 -9.53
CA PRO A 45 8.89 -0.48 -9.67
C PRO A 45 7.95 -1.30 -8.79
N GLY A 46 7.07 -0.61 -8.06
CA GLY A 46 6.12 -1.25 -7.17
C GLY A 46 4.87 -0.41 -6.94
N VAL A 47 3.85 -1.03 -6.39
CA VAL A 47 2.57 -0.42 -6.05
C VAL A 47 1.94 -1.17 -4.90
N GLU A 48 1.18 -0.50 -4.05
CA GLU A 48 0.33 -1.13 -3.05
C GLU A 48 -1.13 -1.05 -3.48
N VAL A 49 -1.68 -2.18 -3.96
CA VAL A 49 -3.04 -2.24 -4.49
C VAL A 49 -4.03 -2.65 -3.41
N THR A 50 -5.11 -1.89 -3.29
CA THR A 50 -6.21 -2.21 -2.39
C THR A 50 -7.09 -3.29 -2.99
N ALA A 51 -7.26 -4.38 -2.24
CA ALA A 51 -8.05 -5.55 -2.62
C ALA A 51 -9.13 -5.84 -1.58
N ARG A 52 -10.26 -6.42 -2.01
CA ARG A 52 -11.38 -6.76 -1.14
C ARG A 52 -11.37 -8.25 -0.77
N LEU A 53 -11.34 -8.53 0.53
CA LEU A 53 -11.89 -9.75 1.13
C LEU A 53 -13.38 -9.54 1.48
N PRO A 54 -14.15 -10.61 1.74
CA PRO A 54 -15.58 -10.48 2.08
C PRO A 54 -15.87 -9.47 3.17
N GLU A 55 -15.04 -9.43 4.22
CA GLU A 55 -15.28 -8.63 5.42
C GLU A 55 -14.46 -7.33 5.47
N ARG A 56 -13.41 -7.20 4.65
CA ARG A 56 -12.48 -6.06 4.75
C ARG A 56 -11.61 -5.87 3.50
N GLU A 57 -11.00 -4.70 3.43
CA GLU A 57 -9.88 -4.47 2.51
C GLU A 57 -8.57 -4.98 3.10
N ILE A 58 -7.73 -5.53 2.22
CA ILE A 58 -6.31 -5.82 2.44
C ILE A 58 -5.50 -5.17 1.34
N HIS A 59 -4.18 -5.18 1.50
CA HIS A 59 -3.28 -4.61 0.51
C HIS A 59 -2.39 -5.69 -0.10
N ILE A 60 -2.24 -5.66 -1.41
CA ILE A 60 -1.33 -6.52 -2.17
C ILE A 60 -0.28 -5.62 -2.83
N LEU A 61 0.98 -5.86 -2.49
CA LEU A 61 2.11 -5.22 -3.15
C LEU A 61 2.35 -5.89 -4.50
N GLY A 62 2.51 -5.09 -5.54
CA GLY A 62 3.03 -5.54 -6.82
C GLY A 62 4.47 -5.06 -6.97
N TYR A 63 5.41 -5.97 -7.19
CA TYR A 63 6.80 -5.66 -7.52
C TYR A 63 7.10 -6.08 -8.95
N PHE A 64 7.73 -5.24 -9.75
CA PHE A 64 7.95 -5.44 -11.19
C PHE A 64 9.44 -5.45 -11.53
N PRO A 65 10.16 -6.56 -11.31
CA PRO A 65 11.62 -6.64 -11.49
C PRO A 65 12.04 -6.43 -12.94
N ASP A 66 11.25 -6.88 -13.90
CA ASP A 66 11.53 -6.76 -15.35
C ASP A 66 10.78 -5.57 -15.99
N GLY A 67 10.29 -4.65 -15.17
CA GLY A 67 9.44 -3.53 -15.61
C GLY A 67 7.97 -3.90 -15.78
N LEU A 68 7.18 -2.89 -16.13
CA LEU A 68 5.74 -3.03 -16.28
C LEU A 68 5.37 -3.44 -17.69
N ARG A 69 4.54 -4.48 -17.84
CA ARG A 69 3.97 -4.85 -19.13
C ARG A 69 2.85 -3.89 -19.56
N PRO A 70 2.63 -3.72 -20.87
CA PRO A 70 1.51 -2.94 -21.37
C PRO A 70 0.17 -3.39 -20.76
N GLY A 71 -0.71 -2.45 -20.47
CA GLY A 71 -2.02 -2.69 -19.89
C GLY A 71 -2.09 -2.54 -18.37
N PHE A 72 -1.02 -2.84 -17.63
CA PHE A 72 -1.05 -2.67 -16.15
C PHE A 72 -1.20 -1.21 -15.74
N ARG A 73 -0.56 -0.28 -16.48
CA ARG A 73 -0.69 1.15 -16.17
C ARG A 73 -2.16 1.61 -16.31
N ALA A 74 -2.82 1.28 -17.41
CA ALA A 74 -4.23 1.64 -17.59
C ALA A 74 -5.11 1.04 -16.48
N TRP A 75 -4.84 -0.22 -16.11
CA TRP A 75 -5.58 -0.88 -15.04
C TRP A 75 -5.39 -0.19 -13.68
N ILE A 76 -4.16 0.22 -13.33
CA ILE A 76 -3.90 0.91 -12.05
C ILE A 76 -4.46 2.34 -12.04
N ASP A 77 -4.46 3.02 -13.19
CA ASP A 77 -5.07 4.35 -13.32
C ASP A 77 -6.58 4.30 -13.04
N GLU A 78 -7.27 3.24 -13.44
CA GLU A 78 -8.68 3.00 -13.06
C GLU A 78 -8.84 2.79 -11.54
N ARG A 79 -7.89 2.11 -10.88
CA ARG A 79 -7.90 1.91 -9.41
C ARG A 79 -7.67 3.23 -8.69
N GLU A 80 -6.77 4.08 -9.21
CA GLU A 80 -6.57 5.43 -8.69
C GLU A 80 -7.86 6.25 -8.79
N ALA A 81 -8.52 6.22 -9.96
CA ALA A 81 -9.77 6.95 -10.18
C ALA A 81 -10.89 6.47 -9.23
N ASP A 82 -11.05 5.15 -9.06
CA ASP A 82 -12.01 4.56 -8.12
C ASP A 82 -11.70 5.00 -6.67
N ARG A 83 -10.45 4.92 -6.23
CA ARG A 83 -10.05 5.38 -4.90
C ARG A 83 -10.38 6.86 -4.69
N ARG A 84 -10.06 7.72 -5.67
CA ARG A 84 -10.39 9.14 -5.61
C ARG A 84 -11.88 9.37 -5.43
N ALA A 85 -12.70 8.67 -6.22
CA ALA A 85 -14.17 8.77 -6.14
C ALA A 85 -14.68 8.32 -4.76
N ARG A 86 -14.25 7.16 -4.27
CA ARG A 86 -14.69 6.61 -2.97
C ARG A 86 -14.29 7.51 -1.79
N VAL A 87 -13.06 8.02 -1.77
CA VAL A 87 -12.62 8.89 -0.68
C VAL A 87 -13.34 10.24 -0.72
N ARG A 88 -13.55 10.83 -1.90
CA ARG A 88 -14.32 12.06 -2.04
C ARG A 88 -15.79 11.87 -1.63
N ALA A 89 -16.40 10.75 -1.97
CA ALA A 89 -17.76 10.42 -1.50
C ALA A 89 -17.82 10.35 0.04
N GLY A 90 -16.82 9.74 0.69
CA GLY A 90 -16.72 9.70 2.14
C GLY A 90 -16.57 11.09 2.76
N VAL A 91 -15.76 11.97 2.18
CA VAL A 91 -15.63 13.37 2.61
C VAL A 91 -16.95 14.11 2.45
N ALA A 92 -17.67 13.90 1.33
CA ALA A 92 -19.00 14.50 1.11
C ALA A 92 -20.01 14.02 2.17
N ALA A 93 -20.01 12.74 2.50
CA ALA A 93 -20.88 12.19 3.57
C ALA A 93 -20.58 12.83 4.94
N LEU A 94 -19.31 12.98 5.31
CA LEU A 94 -18.94 13.68 6.56
C LEU A 94 -19.46 15.12 6.59
N ARG A 95 -19.35 15.83 5.47
CA ARG A 95 -19.84 17.21 5.35
C ARG A 95 -21.38 17.29 5.46
N ASN A 96 -22.07 16.34 4.84
CA ASN A 96 -23.54 16.25 4.93
C ASN A 96 -24.01 15.95 6.37
N ASP A 97 -23.18 15.25 7.15
CA ASP A 97 -23.41 15.02 8.58
C ASP A 97 -23.05 16.25 9.46
N GLY A 98 -22.77 17.41 8.85
CA GLY A 98 -22.48 18.67 9.54
C GLY A 98 -21.06 18.83 10.05
N ILE A 99 -20.11 17.96 9.64
CA ILE A 99 -18.71 18.13 10.01
C ILE A 99 -18.10 19.26 9.17
N PRO A 100 -17.46 20.28 9.81
CA PRO A 100 -17.01 21.49 9.12
C PRO A 100 -15.70 21.28 8.34
N LEU A 101 -15.58 20.18 7.60
CA LEU A 101 -14.45 19.87 6.76
C LEU A 101 -14.56 20.58 5.41
N ARG A 102 -13.67 21.53 5.13
CA ARG A 102 -13.66 22.25 3.85
C ARG A 102 -12.93 21.45 2.78
N TRP A 103 -13.42 21.50 1.55
CA TRP A 103 -12.76 20.87 0.40
C TRP A 103 -11.32 21.37 0.20
N ALA A 104 -11.11 22.69 0.31
CA ALA A 104 -9.77 23.27 0.17
C ALA A 104 -8.75 22.72 1.19
N ASP A 105 -9.19 22.48 2.43
CA ASP A 105 -8.30 21.89 3.46
C ASP A 105 -7.97 20.43 3.15
N PHE A 106 -8.94 19.69 2.63
CA PHE A 106 -8.74 18.31 2.21
C PHE A 106 -7.82 18.22 0.98
N ASP A 107 -8.09 19.03 -0.06
CA ASP A 107 -7.27 19.03 -1.28
C ASP A 107 -5.83 19.49 -1.00
N ALA A 108 -5.65 20.47 -0.10
CA ALA A 108 -4.31 20.89 0.37
C ALA A 108 -3.58 19.77 1.13
N GLU A 109 -4.31 18.99 1.95
CA GLU A 109 -3.74 17.85 2.67
C GLU A 109 -3.32 16.71 1.73
N VAL A 110 -4.07 16.47 0.67
CA VAL A 110 -3.73 15.47 -0.36
C VAL A 110 -2.51 15.92 -1.19
N GLY A 111 -2.35 17.23 -1.40
CA GLY A 111 -1.17 17.79 -2.05
C GLY A 111 -0.96 17.32 -3.50
N GLY A 112 -2.03 17.06 -4.25
CA GLY A 112 -1.97 16.54 -5.62
C GLY A 112 -1.75 15.01 -5.72
N GLY A 113 -1.45 14.34 -4.60
CA GLY A 113 -1.31 12.88 -4.53
C GLY A 113 -2.65 12.14 -4.64
N VAL A 114 -2.64 10.84 -4.31
CA VAL A 114 -3.84 10.01 -4.27
C VAL A 114 -4.49 10.09 -2.89
N PRO A 115 -5.77 10.47 -2.78
CA PRO A 115 -6.42 10.62 -1.50
C PRO A 115 -6.59 9.29 -0.78
N CYS A 116 -6.32 9.32 0.53
CA CYS A 116 -6.47 8.19 1.42
C CYS A 116 -7.30 8.58 2.65
N ARG A 117 -7.87 7.62 3.34
CA ARG A 117 -8.54 7.84 4.63
C ARG A 117 -7.64 8.53 5.65
N SER A 118 -6.33 8.30 5.61
CA SER A 118 -5.36 8.99 6.46
C SER A 118 -5.31 10.51 6.24
N HIS A 119 -5.48 11.00 5.01
CA HIS A 119 -5.59 12.44 4.74
C HIS A 119 -6.84 13.02 5.40
N VAL A 120 -7.99 12.33 5.25
CA VAL A 120 -9.23 12.73 5.91
C VAL A 120 -9.06 12.75 7.44
N ALA A 121 -8.44 11.70 8.00
CA ALA A 121 -8.16 11.62 9.44
C ALA A 121 -7.32 12.81 9.93
N ARG A 122 -6.26 13.18 9.20
CA ARG A 122 -5.43 14.35 9.56
C ARG A 122 -6.21 15.66 9.49
N CYS A 123 -7.07 15.82 8.48
CA CYS A 123 -7.94 16.98 8.41
C CYS A 123 -8.90 17.04 9.60
N LEU A 124 -9.56 15.93 9.93
CA LEU A 124 -10.48 15.87 11.06
C LEU A 124 -9.78 16.21 12.38
N VAL A 125 -8.61 15.64 12.64
CA VAL A 125 -7.81 15.95 13.83
C VAL A 125 -7.45 17.44 13.89
N ARG A 126 -7.06 18.04 12.76
CA ARG A 126 -6.70 19.47 12.68
C ARG A 126 -7.86 20.40 13.06
N ILE A 127 -9.08 20.03 12.72
CA ILE A 127 -10.28 20.81 13.09
C ILE A 127 -10.89 20.40 14.45
N GLY A 128 -10.20 19.52 15.20
CA GLY A 128 -10.65 19.06 16.53
C GLY A 128 -11.77 18.03 16.51
N TRP A 129 -11.91 17.25 15.44
CA TRP A 129 -12.90 16.17 15.31
C TRP A 129 -12.20 14.80 15.17
N PRO A 130 -12.76 13.74 15.76
CA PRO A 130 -13.74 13.78 16.86
C PRO A 130 -13.07 14.30 18.14
N ARG A 131 -13.87 14.70 19.12
CA ARG A 131 -13.34 15.10 20.45
C ARG A 131 -12.63 13.92 21.15
N ASN A 132 -13.11 12.69 20.93
CA ASN A 132 -12.41 11.46 21.32
C ASN A 132 -11.73 10.83 20.09
N PRO A 133 -10.38 10.82 19.99
CA PRO A 133 -9.63 10.24 18.86
C PRO A 133 -9.90 8.74 18.63
N GLU A 134 -10.29 7.98 19.65
CA GLU A 134 -10.58 6.54 19.54
C GLU A 134 -11.79 6.27 18.63
N THR A 135 -12.71 7.22 18.54
CA THR A 135 -13.88 7.10 17.67
C THR A 135 -13.62 7.51 16.21
N LEU A 136 -12.42 7.96 15.89
CA LEU A 136 -12.07 8.46 14.56
C LEU A 136 -12.39 7.44 13.47
N TYR A 137 -11.84 6.23 13.59
CA TYR A 137 -12.02 5.20 12.56
C TYR A 137 -13.36 4.46 12.68
N SER A 138 -13.80 4.12 13.88
CA SER A 138 -15.06 3.39 14.08
C SER A 138 -16.30 4.27 13.86
N GLY A 139 -16.26 5.51 14.31
CA GLY A 139 -17.39 6.44 14.22
C GLY A 139 -17.43 7.23 12.91
N PHE A 140 -16.31 7.82 12.50
CA PHE A 140 -16.29 8.79 11.39
C PHE A 140 -15.77 8.19 10.08
N MET A 141 -14.79 7.28 10.13
CA MET A 141 -14.15 6.69 8.96
C MET A 141 -14.68 5.28 8.67
N ASN A 142 -15.89 4.97 9.11
CA ASN A 142 -16.51 3.66 8.95
C ASN A 142 -16.98 3.40 7.51
N ARG A 143 -17.41 2.17 7.25
CA ARG A 143 -17.78 1.70 5.90
C ARG A 143 -19.07 2.31 5.36
N SER A 144 -19.95 2.86 6.22
CA SER A 144 -21.15 3.53 5.74
C SER A 144 -20.84 4.84 5.00
N ARG A 145 -19.69 5.46 5.32
CA ARG A 145 -19.21 6.68 4.65
C ARG A 145 -18.11 6.42 3.64
N PHE A 146 -17.22 5.48 3.94
CA PHE A 146 -16.09 5.13 3.09
C PHE A 146 -16.26 3.70 2.57
N ALA A 147 -16.90 3.57 1.41
CA ALA A 147 -17.09 2.29 0.76
C ALA A 147 -15.75 1.59 0.50
N MET A 148 -15.76 0.26 0.63
CA MET A 148 -14.63 -0.57 0.21
C MET A 148 -14.52 -0.59 -1.31
N THR A 149 -13.32 -0.93 -1.81
CA THR A 149 -13.15 -1.27 -3.23
C THR A 149 -14.01 -2.50 -3.58
N GLU A 150 -14.46 -2.59 -4.81
CA GLU A 150 -15.14 -3.79 -5.31
C GLU A 150 -14.17 -4.82 -5.88
N VAL A 151 -12.91 -4.44 -6.12
CA VAL A 151 -11.89 -5.30 -6.73
C VAL A 151 -11.43 -6.38 -5.76
N ARG A 152 -11.62 -7.63 -6.13
CA ARG A 152 -11.30 -8.79 -5.30
C ARG A 152 -9.83 -9.14 -5.36
N THR A 153 -9.36 -9.88 -4.35
CA THR A 153 -7.95 -10.33 -4.24
C THR A 153 -7.45 -11.06 -5.48
N GLY A 154 -8.23 -12.00 -6.01
CA GLY A 154 -7.84 -12.75 -7.21
C GLY A 154 -7.67 -11.87 -8.46
N GLU A 155 -8.50 -10.83 -8.61
CA GLU A 155 -8.38 -9.86 -9.71
C GLU A 155 -7.10 -9.03 -9.57
N VAL A 156 -6.79 -8.57 -8.35
CA VAL A 156 -5.57 -7.80 -8.07
C VAL A 156 -4.32 -8.65 -8.32
N ILE A 157 -4.30 -9.88 -7.80
CA ILE A 157 -3.17 -10.81 -7.96
C ILE A 157 -2.96 -11.15 -9.44
N ALA A 158 -4.04 -11.41 -10.17
CA ALA A 158 -3.98 -11.68 -11.62
C ALA A 158 -3.45 -10.48 -12.39
N ALA A 159 -3.96 -9.26 -12.12
CA ALA A 159 -3.52 -8.04 -12.78
C ALA A 159 -2.02 -7.78 -12.54
N ILE A 160 -1.53 -7.93 -11.31
CA ILE A 160 -0.10 -7.78 -10.99
C ILE A 160 0.73 -8.80 -11.78
N ARG A 161 0.34 -10.08 -11.77
CA ARG A 161 1.05 -11.15 -12.48
C ARG A 161 1.05 -10.91 -14.00
N ASP A 162 -0.09 -10.59 -14.58
CA ASP A 162 -0.23 -10.33 -16.01
C ASP A 162 0.52 -9.08 -16.43
N GLY A 163 0.65 -8.11 -15.51
CA GLY A 163 1.53 -6.93 -15.63
C GLY A 163 3.02 -7.23 -15.54
N GLY A 164 3.42 -8.49 -15.33
CA GLY A 164 4.81 -8.92 -15.19
C GLY A 164 5.37 -8.79 -13.77
N GLY A 165 4.50 -8.57 -12.79
CA GLY A 165 4.86 -8.38 -11.40
C GLY A 165 4.73 -9.63 -10.53
N VAL A 166 5.24 -9.49 -9.31
CA VAL A 166 5.16 -10.46 -8.20
C VAL A 166 4.19 -9.91 -7.16
N ALA A 167 3.11 -10.65 -6.89
CA ALA A 167 2.09 -10.27 -5.91
C ALA A 167 2.49 -10.70 -4.50
N VAL A 168 2.54 -9.76 -3.56
CA VAL A 168 2.98 -9.98 -2.18
C VAL A 168 1.94 -9.40 -1.20
N TRP A 169 1.51 -10.18 -0.21
CA TRP A 169 0.55 -9.70 0.78
C TRP A 169 1.22 -8.73 1.76
N ALA A 170 0.78 -7.46 1.76
CA ALA A 170 1.29 -6.40 2.63
C ALA A 170 0.78 -6.57 4.07
N HIS A 171 1.66 -6.41 5.05
CA HIS A 171 1.34 -6.36 6.49
C HIS A 171 0.12 -7.21 6.91
N PRO A 172 0.11 -8.53 6.61
CA PRO A 172 -1.07 -9.39 6.74
C PRO A 172 -1.53 -9.52 8.20
N PRO A 173 -2.83 -9.31 8.52
CA PRO A 173 -3.35 -9.56 9.86
C PRO A 173 -3.40 -11.05 10.19
N GLU A 174 -3.06 -11.44 11.43
CA GLU A 174 -3.02 -12.82 11.87
C GLU A 174 -4.29 -13.62 11.54
N ALA A 175 -5.45 -13.08 11.93
CA ALA A 175 -6.73 -13.75 11.71
C ALA A 175 -7.03 -13.96 10.22
N GLU A 176 -6.61 -13.03 9.36
CA GLU A 176 -6.82 -13.13 7.92
C GLU A 176 -5.84 -14.12 7.27
N VAL A 177 -4.62 -14.23 7.78
CA VAL A 177 -3.66 -15.26 7.33
C VAL A 177 -4.25 -16.65 7.55
N ALA A 178 -4.78 -16.90 8.75
CA ALA A 178 -5.40 -18.19 9.07
C ALA A 178 -6.63 -18.50 8.20
N ARG A 179 -7.44 -17.47 7.90
CA ARG A 179 -8.71 -17.63 7.20
C ARG A 179 -8.58 -17.65 5.68
N HIS A 180 -7.67 -16.86 5.12
CA HIS A 180 -7.59 -16.60 3.68
C HIS A 180 -6.24 -16.93 3.05
N GLY A 181 -5.19 -17.21 3.83
CA GLY A 181 -3.83 -17.39 3.32
C GLY A 181 -3.72 -18.44 2.22
N ALA A 182 -4.24 -19.65 2.46
CA ALA A 182 -4.20 -20.73 1.46
C ALA A 182 -4.93 -20.35 0.17
N ARG A 183 -6.11 -19.75 0.28
CA ARG A 183 -6.87 -19.27 -0.88
C ARG A 183 -6.12 -18.22 -1.68
N LEU A 184 -5.46 -17.24 -1.04
CA LEU A 184 -4.67 -16.22 -1.75
C LEU A 184 -3.51 -16.86 -2.51
N VAL A 185 -2.90 -17.92 -1.96
CA VAL A 185 -1.87 -18.70 -2.67
C VAL A 185 -2.46 -19.40 -3.90
N GLU A 186 -3.63 -20.00 -3.78
CA GLU A 186 -4.35 -20.59 -4.92
C GLU A 186 -4.71 -19.54 -5.99
N GLU A 187 -5.00 -18.30 -5.58
CA GLU A 187 -5.21 -17.16 -6.48
C GLU A 187 -3.91 -16.69 -7.17
N GLY A 188 -2.73 -17.18 -6.74
CA GLY A 188 -1.43 -16.87 -7.32
C GLY A 188 -0.57 -15.89 -6.51
N LEU A 189 -0.87 -15.70 -5.22
CA LEU A 189 0.00 -14.94 -4.31
C LEU A 189 1.40 -15.58 -4.27
N ALA A 190 2.44 -14.79 -4.52
CA ALA A 190 3.81 -15.27 -4.61
C ALA A 190 4.68 -14.91 -3.41
N GLY A 191 4.22 -14.02 -2.54
CA GLY A 191 4.99 -13.61 -1.36
C GLY A 191 4.15 -13.03 -0.24
N VAL A 192 4.79 -12.80 0.90
CA VAL A 192 4.18 -12.19 2.09
C VAL A 192 5.17 -11.28 2.80
N GLU A 193 4.70 -10.14 3.30
CA GLU A 193 5.49 -9.22 4.10
C GLU A 193 5.62 -9.74 5.54
N VAL A 194 6.88 -9.92 6.00
CA VAL A 194 7.19 -10.42 7.35
C VAL A 194 8.10 -9.47 8.14
N PHE A 195 8.85 -8.60 7.46
CA PHE A 195 9.77 -7.65 8.08
C PHE A 195 9.19 -6.22 8.00
N SER A 196 8.23 -5.92 8.87
CA SER A 196 7.51 -4.65 8.88
C SER A 196 7.20 -4.22 10.32
N PRO A 197 7.06 -2.90 10.60
CA PRO A 197 6.63 -2.42 11.91
C PRO A 197 5.28 -2.99 12.35
N ALA A 198 4.42 -3.29 11.38
CA ALA A 198 3.08 -3.82 11.63
C ALA A 198 3.06 -5.34 11.82
N VAL A 199 4.13 -6.06 11.43
CA VAL A 199 4.19 -7.53 11.45
C VAL A 199 5.18 -8.00 12.51
N ARG A 200 4.69 -8.20 13.75
CA ARG A 200 5.50 -8.56 14.92
C ARG A 200 4.85 -9.68 15.72
N GLY A 201 5.65 -10.38 16.55
CA GLY A 201 5.15 -11.45 17.44
C GLY A 201 4.38 -12.50 16.65
N ARG A 202 3.25 -12.95 17.19
CA ARG A 202 2.42 -14.00 16.59
C ARG A 202 2.02 -13.71 15.14
N ARG A 203 1.77 -12.45 14.81
CA ARG A 203 1.46 -12.03 13.43
C ARG A 203 2.59 -12.37 12.45
N ARG A 204 3.87 -12.19 12.88
CA ARG A 204 5.03 -12.58 12.07
C ARG A 204 5.16 -14.10 11.97
N GLU A 205 4.93 -14.80 13.06
CA GLU A 205 5.02 -16.26 13.10
C GLU A 205 4.04 -16.90 12.10
N VAL A 206 2.78 -16.51 12.11
CA VAL A 206 1.77 -17.07 11.18
C VAL A 206 2.06 -16.68 9.72
N ALA A 207 2.62 -15.49 9.47
CA ALA A 207 3.03 -15.10 8.13
C ALA A 207 4.23 -15.94 7.62
N LEU A 208 5.20 -16.21 8.50
CA LEU A 208 6.32 -17.12 8.21
C LEU A 208 5.87 -18.57 8.02
N GLU A 209 4.95 -19.07 8.86
CA GLU A 209 4.35 -20.39 8.70
C GLU A 209 3.66 -20.55 7.35
N LEU A 210 2.91 -19.53 6.91
CA LEU A 210 2.30 -19.51 5.57
C LEU A 210 3.36 -19.56 4.48
N ALA A 211 4.39 -18.72 4.59
CA ALA A 211 5.47 -18.67 3.62
C ALA A 211 6.22 -20.00 3.50
N GLN A 212 6.58 -20.60 4.62
CA GLN A 212 7.28 -21.90 4.64
C GLN A 212 6.43 -23.02 4.05
N ARG A 213 5.14 -23.07 4.40
CA ARG A 213 4.21 -24.11 3.92
C ARG A 213 4.03 -24.06 2.40
N HIS A 214 4.05 -22.88 1.81
CA HIS A 214 3.71 -22.68 0.40
C HIS A 214 4.88 -22.20 -0.46
N GLY A 215 6.09 -22.11 0.08
CA GLY A 215 7.26 -21.64 -0.65
C GLY A 215 7.17 -20.19 -1.10
N LEU A 216 6.54 -19.30 -0.31
CA LEU A 216 6.35 -17.90 -0.66
C LEU A 216 7.63 -17.09 -0.44
N LEU A 217 7.81 -16.07 -1.27
CA LEU A 217 8.84 -15.06 -1.10
C LEU A 217 8.57 -14.22 0.15
N LEU A 218 9.65 -13.80 0.81
CA LEU A 218 9.55 -12.90 1.96
C LEU A 218 9.86 -11.47 1.54
N SER A 219 9.07 -10.52 2.01
CA SER A 219 9.36 -9.11 1.81
C SER A 219 9.41 -8.34 3.14
N GLY A 220 9.88 -7.10 3.05
CA GLY A 220 9.92 -6.20 4.18
C GLY A 220 9.84 -4.74 3.73
N GLY A 221 9.24 -3.93 4.58
CA GLY A 221 9.07 -2.51 4.32
C GLY A 221 8.77 -1.72 5.58
N THR A 222 8.93 -0.41 5.50
CA THR A 222 8.64 0.49 6.61
C THR A 222 7.17 0.90 6.69
N ASP A 223 6.41 0.69 5.62
CA ASP A 223 5.05 1.21 5.47
C ASP A 223 5.03 2.73 5.79
N SER A 224 5.95 3.47 5.14
CA SER A 224 6.16 4.89 5.41
C SER A 224 5.12 5.72 4.68
N HIS A 225 4.38 6.53 5.43
CA HIS A 225 3.40 7.49 4.91
C HIS A 225 3.92 8.94 5.01
N GLY A 226 5.23 9.11 4.91
CA GLY A 226 5.89 10.38 5.19
C GLY A 226 6.14 10.60 6.69
N GLY A 227 7.03 11.55 7.02
CA GLY A 227 7.40 11.85 8.40
C GLY A 227 8.61 11.08 8.93
N ALA A 228 9.07 11.49 10.13
CA ALA A 228 10.37 11.08 10.68
C ALA A 228 10.40 9.68 11.31
N ARG A 229 9.24 9.09 11.60
CA ARG A 229 9.14 7.88 12.43
C ARG A 229 9.31 6.56 11.69
N LYS A 230 9.21 6.54 10.36
CA LYS A 230 9.31 5.33 9.54
C LYS A 230 10.21 5.65 8.34
N ARG A 231 11.53 5.57 8.55
CA ARG A 231 12.50 5.90 7.50
C ARG A 231 12.75 4.69 6.59
N PRO A 232 12.92 4.90 5.27
CA PRO A 232 13.35 3.85 4.35
C PRO A 232 14.60 3.12 4.86
N GLY A 233 14.61 1.78 4.75
CA GLY A 233 15.72 0.95 5.18
C GLY A 233 15.73 0.53 6.66
N TRP A 234 14.81 1.00 7.50
CA TRP A 234 14.71 0.52 8.89
C TRP A 234 14.19 -0.92 8.99
N TYR A 235 13.33 -1.31 8.06
CA TYR A 235 12.86 -2.69 7.91
C TYR A 235 13.24 -3.15 6.51
N ARG A 236 14.11 -4.15 6.42
CA ARG A 236 14.68 -4.66 5.17
C ARG A 236 14.87 -6.16 5.26
N VAL A 237 14.82 -6.80 4.13
CA VAL A 237 15.25 -8.20 3.96
C VAL A 237 16.75 -8.18 3.65
N THR A 238 17.50 -9.07 4.25
CA THR A 238 18.92 -9.28 3.94
C THR A 238 19.08 -10.50 3.04
N ALA A 239 20.11 -10.50 2.20
CA ALA A 239 20.42 -11.66 1.38
C ALA A 239 20.64 -12.88 2.29
N GLY A 240 19.92 -13.98 1.99
CA GLY A 240 19.94 -15.21 2.80
C GLY A 240 18.75 -15.38 3.76
N GLN A 241 17.85 -14.42 3.82
CA GLN A 241 16.52 -14.52 4.45
C GLN A 241 15.46 -14.72 3.36
#